data_43aaab6cbf577c02126607bca1a276f2
#
_entry.id   43aaab6cbf577c02126607bca1a276f2
#
_cell.length_a   1.000
_cell.length_b   1.000
_cell.length_c   1.000
_cell.angle_alpha   90.00
_cell.angle_beta   90.00
_cell.angle_gamma   90.00
#
_symmetry.space_group_name_H-M   'P 1'
#
loop_
_entity.id
_entity.type
_entity.pdbx_description
1 polymer ?
#
loop_
_entity_poly.entity_id
_entity_poly.type
_entity_poly.pdbx_seq_one_letter_code
_entity_poly.pdbx_strand_id
1 'polypeptide(L)'
;MRILVISQYFYPENFRINDLCFGLLEKGCEVTVFTGKPNYPKGKFFKGYGYFSKGSEIINNIKVIRSNLIPRAKGRGLSLFINYISFVLFGAFKLFLLKGKYDKILIYAPSPITVGFLGILASIIFRAKSYLWVHDLWPESVKAAGGIDNKIILNLINEMTKLIYKFSYKILTQSPRFSDYMVNQGVDNNKIIYYPYYAESFYKKTTTSKEVKKYFSSDNLNILFAGNIGIAQSFDTIIDAVNLINKEIKIKITVLGDGRDKERVINKIGKLNLNENFNFLGSFPPERMSDFFSAADALLVTLKKSDIFSMTIPGKMQSYLACGKPIIGSLDGIGSEIINDASCGFSSNAESSKGLAKSFLKFNKLSFKERKIFGVNSKKYYKKEFEREKLLSKLINIFAE
;
A
#
# COMPACT_ATOMS: atom_id res chain seq x y z
N MET A 1 -22.71 15.57 3.13
CA MET A 1 -21.42 16.22 2.82
C MET A 1 -20.98 15.82 1.43
N ARG A 2 -20.64 16.79 0.56
CA ARG A 2 -20.20 16.56 -0.83
C ARG A 2 -18.69 16.60 -0.87
N ILE A 3 -18.08 15.49 -1.27
CA ILE A 3 -16.62 15.31 -1.26
C ILE A 3 -16.14 15.15 -2.70
N LEU A 4 -15.17 15.98 -3.12
CA LEU A 4 -14.40 15.76 -4.33
C LEU A 4 -13.12 15.03 -3.98
N VAL A 5 -12.99 13.80 -4.46
CA VAL A 5 -11.76 13.00 -4.31
C VAL A 5 -10.90 13.20 -5.57
N ILE A 6 -9.67 13.64 -5.38
CA ILE A 6 -8.71 13.83 -6.48
C ILE A 6 -7.62 12.77 -6.34
N SER A 7 -7.51 11.91 -7.33
CA SER A 7 -6.53 10.83 -7.39
C SER A 7 -6.11 10.60 -8.83
N GLN A 8 -4.85 10.34 -9.09
CA GLN A 8 -4.42 9.93 -10.43
C GLN A 8 -4.99 8.56 -10.82
N TYR A 9 -5.24 7.68 -9.84
CA TYR A 9 -5.67 6.30 -10.02
C TYR A 9 -7.02 6.07 -9.35
N PHE A 10 -7.90 5.37 -10.05
CA PHE A 10 -9.19 4.93 -9.55
C PHE A 10 -9.67 3.73 -10.37
N TYR A 11 -10.73 3.06 -9.91
CA TYR A 11 -11.32 1.91 -10.60
C TYR A 11 -11.36 2.12 -12.14
N PRO A 12 -11.03 1.12 -12.96
CA PRO A 12 -10.78 -0.29 -12.66
C PRO A 12 -9.34 -0.60 -12.18
N GLU A 13 -8.50 0.39 -11.95
CA GLU A 13 -7.20 0.22 -11.33
C GLU A 13 -7.39 -0.11 -9.83
N ASN A 14 -6.67 -1.13 -9.33
CA ASN A 14 -6.88 -1.61 -7.98
C ASN A 14 -6.04 -0.80 -6.97
N PHE A 15 -6.66 0.23 -6.41
CA PHE A 15 -6.10 1.07 -5.36
C PHE A 15 -7.07 1.18 -4.18
N ARG A 16 -6.55 1.33 -2.97
CA ARG A 16 -7.35 1.44 -1.74
C ARG A 16 -8.30 2.63 -1.70
N ILE A 17 -8.05 3.65 -2.50
CA ILE A 17 -8.96 4.79 -2.66
C ILE A 17 -10.34 4.34 -3.17
N ASN A 18 -10.42 3.24 -3.90
CA ASN A 18 -11.69 2.71 -4.39
C ASN A 18 -12.59 2.35 -3.20
N ASP A 19 -12.08 1.55 -2.26
CA ASP A 19 -12.84 1.17 -1.06
C ASP A 19 -13.15 2.37 -0.16
N LEU A 20 -12.21 3.33 -0.05
CA LEU A 20 -12.47 4.56 0.72
C LEU A 20 -13.65 5.34 0.14
N CYS A 21 -13.71 5.51 -1.18
CA CYS A 21 -14.82 6.20 -1.82
C CYS A 21 -16.16 5.47 -1.62
N PHE A 22 -16.16 4.14 -1.71
CA PHE A 22 -17.36 3.34 -1.42
C PHE A 22 -17.75 3.45 0.06
N GLY A 23 -16.78 3.39 0.97
CA GLY A 23 -17.02 3.55 2.41
C GLY A 23 -17.57 4.94 2.78
N LEU A 24 -17.12 6.00 2.14
CA LEU A 24 -17.68 7.35 2.33
C LEU A 24 -19.13 7.43 1.82
N LEU A 25 -19.45 6.76 0.70
CA LEU A 25 -20.81 6.66 0.20
C LEU A 25 -21.71 5.89 1.17
N GLU A 26 -21.24 4.76 1.72
CA GLU A 26 -21.93 3.97 2.76
C GLU A 26 -22.25 4.80 4.00
N LYS A 27 -21.40 5.79 4.31
CA LYS A 27 -21.57 6.75 5.42
C LYS A 27 -22.46 7.96 5.07
N GLY A 28 -23.12 7.95 3.92
CA GLY A 28 -24.06 9.00 3.50
C GLY A 28 -23.38 10.25 2.91
N CYS A 29 -22.12 10.18 2.50
CA CYS A 29 -21.47 11.26 1.77
C CYS A 29 -21.81 11.17 0.26
N GLU A 30 -21.95 12.31 -0.39
CA GLU A 30 -21.98 12.39 -1.84
C GLU A 30 -20.54 12.48 -2.35
N VAL A 31 -20.08 11.47 -3.09
CA VAL A 31 -18.69 11.36 -3.55
C VAL A 31 -18.61 11.57 -5.06
N THR A 32 -17.76 12.51 -5.46
CA THR A 32 -17.34 12.67 -6.85
C THR A 32 -15.83 12.38 -6.93
N VAL A 33 -15.40 11.55 -7.86
CA VAL A 33 -13.99 11.23 -8.07
C VAL A 33 -13.49 11.92 -9.34
N PHE A 34 -12.43 12.71 -9.20
CA PHE A 34 -11.67 13.27 -10.32
C PHE A 34 -10.38 12.47 -10.48
N THR A 35 -10.20 11.81 -11.62
CA THR A 35 -9.10 10.86 -11.82
C THR A 35 -8.57 10.87 -13.25
N GLY A 36 -7.44 10.19 -13.47
CA GLY A 36 -6.91 9.94 -14.80
C GLY A 36 -7.63 8.82 -15.54
N LYS A 37 -7.39 8.70 -16.83
CA LYS A 37 -7.78 7.51 -17.59
C LYS A 37 -6.90 6.33 -17.17
N PRO A 38 -7.49 5.14 -16.90
CA PRO A 38 -6.75 4.04 -16.29
C PRO A 38 -5.69 3.47 -17.22
N ASN A 39 -4.47 3.31 -16.69
CA ASN A 39 -3.30 2.83 -17.43
C ASN A 39 -2.30 2.04 -16.57
N TYR A 40 -2.51 1.94 -15.25
CA TYR A 40 -1.67 1.20 -14.33
C TYR A 40 -2.19 -0.24 -14.13
N PRO A 41 -1.35 -1.29 -14.03
CA PRO A 41 0.13 -1.25 -14.08
C PRO A 41 0.72 -1.39 -15.47
N LYS A 42 -0.07 -1.78 -16.49
CA LYS A 42 0.41 -2.21 -17.81
C LYS A 42 1.00 -1.08 -18.68
N GLY A 43 0.80 0.18 -18.28
CA GLY A 43 1.32 1.34 -19.02
C GLY A 43 0.60 1.65 -20.34
N LYS A 44 -0.56 1.01 -20.56
CA LYS A 44 -1.47 1.23 -21.70
C LYS A 44 -2.88 1.44 -21.15
N PHE A 45 -3.70 2.19 -21.86
CA PHE A 45 -5.11 2.32 -21.47
C PHE A 45 -5.78 0.95 -21.36
N PHE A 46 -6.67 0.83 -20.39
CA PHE A 46 -7.55 -0.33 -20.27
C PHE A 46 -8.51 -0.38 -21.45
N LYS A 47 -9.07 -1.58 -21.73
CA LYS A 47 -10.08 -1.77 -22.78
C LYS A 47 -11.28 -0.84 -22.50
N GLY A 48 -11.71 -0.11 -23.52
CA GLY A 48 -12.80 0.89 -23.43
C GLY A 48 -12.35 2.28 -23.02
N TYR A 49 -11.06 2.49 -22.70
CA TYR A 49 -10.50 3.81 -22.38
C TYR A 49 -9.49 4.25 -23.43
N GLY A 50 -9.42 5.54 -23.67
CA GLY A 50 -8.53 6.19 -24.65
C GLY A 50 -8.72 7.70 -24.64
N TYR A 51 -7.95 8.44 -25.43
CA TYR A 51 -8.02 9.90 -25.47
C TYR A 51 -9.43 10.44 -25.78
N PHE A 52 -10.17 9.77 -26.64
CA PHE A 52 -11.51 10.17 -27.09
C PHE A 52 -12.64 9.42 -26.36
N SER A 53 -12.34 8.56 -25.40
CA SER A 53 -13.38 7.87 -24.60
C SER A 53 -14.12 8.85 -23.69
N LYS A 54 -15.32 8.44 -23.21
CA LYS A 54 -16.14 9.26 -22.30
C LYS A 54 -15.31 9.86 -21.17
N GLY A 55 -15.50 11.14 -20.94
CA GLY A 55 -14.80 11.89 -19.89
C GLY A 55 -15.47 11.84 -18.52
N SER A 56 -16.60 11.14 -18.40
CA SER A 56 -17.32 10.90 -17.14
C SER A 56 -18.13 9.63 -17.22
N GLU A 57 -18.31 8.95 -16.09
CA GLU A 57 -19.08 7.73 -15.93
C GLU A 57 -19.61 7.63 -14.49
N ILE A 58 -20.52 6.71 -14.23
CA ILE A 58 -21.00 6.39 -12.88
C ILE A 58 -20.55 4.98 -12.56
N ILE A 59 -19.89 4.81 -11.42
CA ILE A 59 -19.41 3.53 -10.92
C ILE A 59 -19.94 3.36 -9.49
N ASN A 60 -20.77 2.35 -9.28
CA ASN A 60 -21.38 2.07 -7.95
C ASN A 60 -21.94 3.34 -7.29
N ASN A 61 -22.73 4.12 -8.01
CA ASN A 61 -23.32 5.40 -7.58
C ASN A 61 -22.32 6.55 -7.31
N ILE A 62 -21.06 6.40 -7.66
CA ILE A 62 -20.06 7.45 -7.61
C ILE A 62 -19.91 8.06 -9.00
N LYS A 63 -20.01 9.39 -9.09
CA LYS A 63 -19.67 10.14 -10.31
C LYS A 63 -18.17 10.19 -10.47
N VAL A 64 -17.64 9.60 -11.55
CA VAL A 64 -16.23 9.58 -11.87
C VAL A 64 -15.95 10.46 -13.07
N ILE A 65 -15.06 11.44 -12.93
CA ILE A 65 -14.65 12.39 -13.96
C ILE A 65 -13.21 12.05 -14.34
N ARG A 66 -12.99 11.70 -15.60
CA ARG A 66 -11.68 11.25 -16.08
C ARG A 66 -11.01 12.32 -16.92
N SER A 67 -9.85 12.76 -16.46
CA SER A 67 -8.93 13.59 -17.24
C SER A 67 -8.08 12.74 -18.18
N ASN A 68 -7.70 13.31 -19.31
CA ASN A 68 -6.66 12.71 -20.14
C ASN A 68 -5.32 12.73 -19.41
N LEU A 69 -4.43 11.86 -19.83
CA LEU A 69 -3.02 11.80 -19.49
C LEU A 69 -2.29 11.01 -20.58
N ILE A 70 -0.98 11.15 -20.65
CA ILE A 70 -0.14 10.28 -21.46
C ILE A 70 0.13 8.99 -20.68
N PRO A 71 -0.19 7.79 -21.20
CA PRO A 71 0.02 6.54 -20.49
C PRO A 71 1.46 6.36 -20.07
N ARG A 72 1.67 5.73 -18.90
CA ARG A 72 2.99 5.60 -18.27
C ARG A 72 3.98 4.67 -19.00
N ALA A 73 3.58 4.03 -20.11
CA ALA A 73 4.38 3.10 -20.89
C ALA A 73 5.08 2.04 -19.98
N LYS A 74 6.41 1.92 -20.07
CA LYS A 74 7.19 1.03 -19.21
C LYS A 74 7.26 1.48 -17.73
N GLY A 75 6.71 2.65 -17.39
CA GLY A 75 6.65 3.20 -16.03
C GLY A 75 8.04 3.47 -15.42
N ARG A 76 8.98 3.98 -16.21
CA ARG A 76 10.34 4.30 -15.78
C ARG A 76 10.78 5.66 -16.33
N GLY A 77 11.62 6.37 -15.56
CA GLY A 77 12.29 7.60 -16.00
C GLY A 77 11.34 8.62 -16.62
N LEU A 78 11.70 9.13 -17.79
CA LEU A 78 10.98 10.18 -18.48
C LEU A 78 9.51 9.84 -18.80
N SER A 79 9.21 8.57 -19.16
CA SER A 79 7.83 8.18 -19.47
C SER A 79 6.90 8.30 -18.25
N LEU A 80 7.43 8.02 -17.06
CA LEU A 80 6.70 8.15 -15.82
C LEU A 80 6.50 9.63 -15.45
N PHE A 81 7.54 10.44 -15.63
CA PHE A 81 7.47 11.90 -15.42
C PHE A 81 6.43 12.55 -16.34
N ILE A 82 6.46 12.23 -17.65
CA ILE A 82 5.48 12.72 -18.62
C ILE A 82 4.06 12.30 -18.23
N ASN A 83 3.86 11.05 -17.78
CA ASN A 83 2.57 10.59 -17.30
C ASN A 83 2.05 11.47 -16.15
N TYR A 84 2.89 11.80 -15.18
CA TYR A 84 2.54 12.60 -14.01
C TYR A 84 2.21 14.06 -14.39
N ILE A 85 3.07 14.69 -15.16
CA ILE A 85 2.87 16.09 -15.57
C ILE A 85 1.68 16.23 -16.52
N SER A 86 1.49 15.31 -17.47
CA SER A 86 0.35 15.34 -18.36
C SER A 86 -0.99 15.23 -17.62
N PHE A 87 -1.05 14.39 -16.54
CA PHE A 87 -2.24 14.34 -15.71
C PHE A 87 -2.54 15.67 -15.02
N VAL A 88 -1.52 16.36 -14.51
CA VAL A 88 -1.68 17.67 -13.87
C VAL A 88 -2.17 18.71 -14.90
N LEU A 89 -1.55 18.79 -16.08
CA LEU A 89 -1.90 19.77 -17.10
C LEU A 89 -3.32 19.57 -17.65
N PHE A 90 -3.63 18.37 -18.14
CA PHE A 90 -4.98 18.07 -18.63
C PHE A 90 -6.03 18.13 -17.54
N GLY A 91 -5.65 17.72 -16.31
CA GLY A 91 -6.50 17.77 -15.13
C GLY A 91 -6.84 19.21 -14.73
N ALA A 92 -5.86 20.11 -14.72
CA ALA A 92 -6.09 21.52 -14.43
C ALA A 92 -7.10 22.15 -15.41
N PHE A 93 -6.88 21.95 -16.71
CA PHE A 93 -7.83 22.41 -17.73
C PHE A 93 -9.23 21.88 -17.50
N LYS A 94 -9.36 20.58 -17.21
CA LYS A 94 -10.66 19.94 -16.98
C LYS A 94 -11.33 20.39 -15.68
N LEU A 95 -10.58 20.72 -14.65
CA LEU A 95 -11.12 21.26 -13.39
C LEU A 95 -11.77 22.61 -13.58
N PHE A 96 -11.22 23.50 -14.42
CA PHE A 96 -11.85 24.79 -14.75
C PHE A 96 -13.22 24.63 -15.43
N LEU A 97 -13.41 23.54 -16.17
CA LEU A 97 -14.67 23.24 -16.84
C LEU A 97 -15.67 22.49 -15.95
N LEU A 98 -15.21 22.02 -14.78
CA LEU A 98 -16.03 21.25 -13.86
C LEU A 98 -16.97 22.16 -13.08
N LYS A 99 -18.27 21.89 -13.20
CA LYS A 99 -19.31 22.57 -12.44
C LYS A 99 -19.73 21.73 -11.24
N GLY A 100 -20.01 22.37 -10.11
CA GLY A 100 -20.50 21.72 -8.90
C GLY A 100 -20.16 22.52 -7.65
N LYS A 101 -20.68 22.06 -6.51
CA LYS A 101 -20.33 22.58 -5.17
C LYS A 101 -19.81 21.41 -4.36
N TYR A 102 -18.66 21.56 -3.76
CA TYR A 102 -18.02 20.56 -2.90
C TYR A 102 -17.71 21.17 -1.55
N ASP A 103 -17.97 20.42 -0.50
CA ASP A 103 -17.74 20.89 0.88
C ASP A 103 -16.30 20.62 1.32
N LYS A 104 -15.72 19.51 0.82
CA LYS A 104 -14.35 19.06 1.13
C LYS A 104 -13.68 18.47 -0.11
N ILE A 105 -12.34 18.59 -0.15
CA ILE A 105 -11.50 18.00 -1.21
C ILE A 105 -10.51 17.04 -0.56
N LEU A 106 -10.60 15.76 -0.89
CA LEU A 106 -9.65 14.75 -0.48
C LEU A 106 -8.68 14.45 -1.62
N ILE A 107 -7.39 14.63 -1.37
CA ILE A 107 -6.32 14.39 -2.32
C ILE A 107 -5.62 13.09 -1.93
N TYR A 108 -5.75 12.06 -2.75
CA TYR A 108 -5.08 10.78 -2.55
C TYR A 108 -3.75 10.74 -3.29
N ALA A 109 -2.66 10.76 -2.54
CA ALA A 109 -1.30 10.87 -3.06
C ALA A 109 -0.44 9.62 -2.74
N PRO A 110 -0.70 8.46 -3.40
CA PRO A 110 0.15 7.29 -3.24
C PRO A 110 1.51 7.45 -3.94
N SER A 111 1.55 8.08 -5.06
CA SER A 111 2.64 8.54 -5.93
C SER A 111 2.03 8.76 -7.32
N PRO A 112 2.17 9.91 -7.92
CA PRO A 112 3.05 11.02 -7.55
C PRO A 112 2.41 12.01 -6.58
N ILE A 113 3.24 12.77 -5.87
CA ILE A 113 2.77 13.87 -5.01
C ILE A 113 2.20 15.05 -5.85
N THR A 114 2.54 15.13 -7.14
CA THR A 114 2.08 16.19 -8.06
C THR A 114 0.57 16.29 -8.19
N VAL A 115 -0.18 15.22 -7.86
CA VAL A 115 -1.65 15.26 -7.74
C VAL A 115 -2.11 16.34 -6.75
N GLY A 116 -1.28 16.72 -5.80
CA GLY A 116 -1.50 17.80 -4.84
C GLY A 116 -1.78 19.15 -5.49
N PHE A 117 -1.16 19.46 -6.63
CA PHE A 117 -1.45 20.68 -7.38
C PHE A 117 -2.90 20.75 -7.87
N LEU A 118 -3.45 19.64 -8.34
CA LEU A 118 -4.85 19.58 -8.73
C LEU A 118 -5.78 19.76 -7.53
N GLY A 119 -5.40 19.21 -6.37
CA GLY A 119 -6.14 19.39 -5.14
C GLY A 119 -6.15 20.84 -4.66
N ILE A 120 -5.01 21.52 -4.72
CA ILE A 120 -4.90 22.95 -4.39
C ILE A 120 -5.73 23.78 -5.38
N LEU A 121 -5.61 23.52 -6.68
CA LEU A 121 -6.40 24.21 -7.69
C LEU A 121 -7.90 24.03 -7.46
N ALA A 122 -8.33 22.81 -7.19
CA ALA A 122 -9.73 22.52 -6.87
C ALA A 122 -10.18 23.23 -5.59
N SER A 123 -9.33 23.33 -4.56
CA SER A 123 -9.67 24.05 -3.33
C SER A 123 -9.93 25.54 -3.57
N ILE A 124 -9.20 26.14 -4.50
CA ILE A 124 -9.38 27.53 -4.93
C ILE A 124 -10.68 27.70 -5.75
N ILE A 125 -10.86 26.83 -6.77
CA ILE A 125 -12.03 26.91 -7.68
C ILE A 125 -13.34 26.72 -6.90
N PHE A 126 -13.40 25.72 -6.03
CA PHE A 126 -14.62 25.34 -5.30
C PHE A 126 -14.73 25.98 -3.92
N ARG A 127 -13.72 26.75 -3.48
CA ARG A 127 -13.64 27.37 -2.14
C ARG A 127 -13.85 26.36 -1.01
N ALA A 128 -13.24 25.18 -1.14
CA ALA A 128 -13.38 24.07 -0.21
C ALA A 128 -12.03 23.69 0.43
N LYS A 129 -12.04 23.28 1.70
CA LYS A 129 -10.84 22.85 2.43
C LYS A 129 -10.26 21.58 1.80
N SER A 130 -8.92 21.54 1.58
CA SER A 130 -8.21 20.41 0.96
C SER A 130 -7.48 19.57 2.01
N TYR A 131 -7.65 18.26 1.94
CA TYR A 131 -7.02 17.26 2.81
C TYR A 131 -6.13 16.37 1.97
N LEU A 132 -4.82 16.48 2.18
CA LEU A 132 -3.82 15.72 1.43
C LEU A 132 -3.47 14.44 2.17
N TRP A 133 -3.82 13.27 1.61
CA TRP A 133 -3.44 11.98 2.19
C TRP A 133 -2.16 11.46 1.55
N VAL A 134 -1.05 11.54 2.30
CA VAL A 134 0.31 11.22 1.85
C VAL A 134 0.64 9.77 2.18
N HIS A 135 1.02 9.02 1.15
CA HIS A 135 1.41 7.61 1.27
C HIS A 135 2.89 7.36 1.00
N ASP A 136 3.51 8.26 0.23
CA ASP A 136 4.93 8.23 -0.09
C ASP A 136 5.55 9.60 0.25
N LEU A 137 6.64 9.61 1.01
CA LEU A 137 7.41 10.83 1.28
C LEU A 137 8.30 11.15 0.09
N TRP A 138 8.02 12.25 -0.58
CA TRP A 138 8.86 12.79 -1.63
C TRP A 138 9.77 13.88 -1.04
N PRO A 139 11.06 13.95 -1.45
CA PRO A 139 11.75 13.18 -2.51
C PRO A 139 12.28 11.80 -2.11
N GLU A 140 12.24 11.38 -0.83
CA GLU A 140 12.86 10.17 -0.29
C GLU A 140 12.41 8.90 -1.01
N SER A 141 11.12 8.77 -1.26
CA SER A 141 10.56 7.61 -1.98
C SER A 141 11.07 7.53 -3.43
N VAL A 142 11.31 8.68 -4.07
CA VAL A 142 11.87 8.75 -5.43
C VAL A 142 13.32 8.26 -5.43
N LYS A 143 14.11 8.70 -4.45
CA LYS A 143 15.49 8.25 -4.25
C LYS A 143 15.55 6.75 -3.95
N ALA A 144 14.76 6.27 -3.01
CA ALA A 144 14.71 4.85 -2.63
C ALA A 144 14.27 3.91 -3.76
N ALA A 145 13.43 4.39 -4.67
CA ALA A 145 13.04 3.64 -5.87
C ALA A 145 14.17 3.52 -6.92
N GLY A 146 15.33 4.12 -6.68
CA GLY A 146 16.50 4.06 -7.56
C GLY A 146 16.32 4.86 -8.86
N GLY A 147 15.44 5.88 -8.86
CA GLY A 147 15.10 6.61 -10.06
C GLY A 147 15.95 7.87 -10.31
N ILE A 148 16.36 8.57 -9.27
CA ILE A 148 17.00 9.89 -9.36
C ILE A 148 17.96 10.07 -8.18
N ASP A 149 19.24 10.29 -8.47
CA ASP A 149 20.27 10.66 -7.48
C ASP A 149 20.79 12.09 -7.67
N ASN A 150 20.33 12.81 -8.68
CA ASN A 150 20.75 14.18 -8.95
C ASN A 150 20.21 15.12 -7.86
N LYS A 151 21.12 15.75 -7.10
CA LYS A 151 20.80 16.64 -5.97
C LYS A 151 19.92 17.84 -6.38
N ILE A 152 20.13 18.40 -7.57
CA ILE A 152 19.36 19.56 -8.06
C ILE A 152 17.91 19.14 -8.29
N ILE A 153 17.69 17.99 -8.95
CA ILE A 153 16.34 17.46 -9.19
C ILE A 153 15.64 17.10 -7.87
N LEU A 154 16.36 16.47 -6.94
CA LEU A 154 15.79 16.13 -5.62
C LEU A 154 15.41 17.38 -4.84
N ASN A 155 16.23 18.45 -4.89
CA ASN A 155 15.89 19.73 -4.26
C ASN A 155 14.66 20.39 -4.91
N LEU A 156 14.53 20.37 -6.24
CA LEU A 156 13.34 20.87 -6.92
C LEU A 156 12.08 20.10 -6.51
N ILE A 157 12.17 18.77 -6.42
CA ILE A 157 11.07 17.92 -5.94
C ILE A 157 10.74 18.25 -4.47
N ASN A 158 11.74 18.50 -3.64
CA ASN A 158 11.54 18.88 -2.24
C ASN A 158 10.80 20.20 -2.11
N GLU A 159 11.23 21.24 -2.82
CA GLU A 159 10.56 22.54 -2.78
C GLU A 159 9.12 22.48 -3.34
N MET A 160 8.92 21.70 -4.40
CA MET A 160 7.59 21.40 -4.92
C MET A 160 6.71 20.72 -3.86
N THR A 161 7.26 19.76 -3.14
CA THR A 161 6.54 19.02 -2.08
C THR A 161 6.18 19.94 -0.91
N LYS A 162 7.14 20.77 -0.46
CA LYS A 162 6.89 21.79 0.58
C LYS A 162 5.78 22.76 0.18
N LEU A 163 5.75 23.19 -1.09
CA LEU A 163 4.70 24.06 -1.61
C LEU A 163 3.33 23.39 -1.51
N ILE A 164 3.23 22.11 -1.89
CA ILE A 164 1.98 21.34 -1.79
C ILE A 164 1.53 21.23 -0.32
N TYR A 165 2.46 20.93 0.61
CA TYR A 165 2.17 20.86 2.04
C TYR A 165 1.69 22.22 2.59
N LYS A 166 2.36 23.31 2.19
CA LYS A 166 2.02 24.68 2.61
C LYS A 166 0.58 25.05 2.26
N PHE A 167 0.12 24.72 1.05
CA PHE A 167 -1.20 25.09 0.55
C PHE A 167 -2.30 24.07 0.86
N SER A 168 -1.96 22.89 1.41
CA SER A 168 -2.96 21.95 1.92
C SER A 168 -3.52 22.45 3.25
N TYR A 169 -4.84 22.31 3.45
CA TYR A 169 -5.49 22.68 4.73
C TYR A 169 -5.06 21.74 5.85
N LYS A 170 -5.14 20.42 5.63
CA LYS A 170 -4.63 19.38 6.53
C LYS A 170 -3.87 18.32 5.71
N ILE A 171 -2.95 17.64 6.37
CA ILE A 171 -2.13 16.56 5.80
C ILE A 171 -2.38 15.30 6.60
N LEU A 172 -2.88 14.26 5.94
CA LEU A 172 -3.12 12.95 6.52
C LEU A 172 -1.90 12.07 6.26
N THR A 173 -1.30 11.50 7.30
CA THR A 173 -0.09 10.68 7.20
C THR A 173 -0.39 9.21 7.51
N GLN A 174 0.22 8.30 6.75
CA GLN A 174 -0.02 6.87 6.90
C GLN A 174 0.75 6.23 8.07
N SER A 175 1.71 6.92 8.66
CA SER A 175 2.43 6.49 9.86
C SER A 175 2.80 7.66 10.77
N PRO A 176 2.97 7.44 12.09
CA PRO A 176 3.46 8.47 13.00
C PRO A 176 4.84 9.01 12.58
N ARG A 177 5.74 8.14 12.12
CA ARG A 177 7.09 8.53 11.66
C ARG A 177 7.08 9.43 10.43
N PHE A 178 6.03 9.36 9.58
CA PHE A 178 5.82 10.34 8.51
C PHE A 178 5.49 11.72 9.09
N SER A 179 4.69 11.76 10.16
CA SER A 179 4.38 13.02 10.84
C SER A 179 5.64 13.67 11.40
N ASP A 180 6.46 12.90 12.15
CA ASP A 180 7.71 13.37 12.72
C ASP A 180 8.67 13.87 11.63
N TYR A 181 8.80 13.12 10.54
CA TYR A 181 9.62 13.53 9.40
C TYR A 181 9.14 14.87 8.81
N MET A 182 7.84 15.05 8.60
CA MET A 182 7.29 16.28 8.03
C MET A 182 7.49 17.48 8.96
N VAL A 183 7.32 17.31 10.27
CA VAL A 183 7.60 18.35 11.28
C VAL A 183 9.06 18.77 11.21
N ASN A 184 10.00 17.81 11.13
CA ASN A 184 11.43 18.07 10.98
C ASN A 184 11.79 18.78 9.65
N GLN A 185 10.92 18.66 8.62
CA GLN A 185 11.05 19.42 7.37
C GLN A 185 10.35 20.80 7.41
N GLY A 186 9.85 21.22 8.58
CA GLY A 186 9.23 22.53 8.79
C GLY A 186 7.73 22.60 8.46
N VAL A 187 7.04 21.47 8.33
CA VAL A 187 5.59 21.45 8.18
C VAL A 187 4.95 21.72 9.55
N ASP A 188 3.99 22.64 9.59
CA ASP A 188 3.24 22.96 10.82
C ASP A 188 2.53 21.71 11.35
N ASN A 189 2.87 21.31 12.59
CA ASN A 189 2.32 20.15 13.27
C ASN A 189 0.78 20.21 13.39
N ASN A 190 0.20 21.41 13.50
CA ASN A 190 -1.25 21.58 13.56
C ASN A 190 -1.96 21.16 12.24
N LYS A 191 -1.24 21.06 11.15
CA LYS A 191 -1.77 20.58 9.87
C LYS A 191 -1.74 19.06 9.74
N ILE A 192 -0.91 18.36 10.52
CA ILE A 192 -0.63 16.94 10.36
C ILE A 192 -1.57 16.10 11.21
N ILE A 193 -2.19 15.11 10.61
CA ILE A 193 -3.08 14.17 11.28
C ILE A 193 -2.68 12.76 10.90
N TYR A 194 -2.37 11.91 11.89
CA TYR A 194 -2.15 10.49 11.66
C TYR A 194 -3.44 9.81 11.22
N TYR A 195 -3.44 9.32 9.98
CA TYR A 195 -4.55 8.61 9.35
C TYR A 195 -4.00 7.44 8.53
N PRO A 196 -3.84 6.25 9.13
CA PRO A 196 -3.24 5.08 8.47
C PRO A 196 -4.18 4.47 7.43
N TYR A 197 -3.63 3.57 6.62
CA TYR A 197 -4.45 2.63 5.86
C TYR A 197 -5.22 1.69 6.79
N TYR A 198 -6.36 1.22 6.33
CA TYR A 198 -7.11 0.11 6.92
C TYR A 198 -7.11 -1.10 5.96
N ALA A 199 -7.56 -2.26 6.43
CA ALA A 199 -7.83 -3.38 5.55
C ALA A 199 -9.28 -3.34 5.07
N GLU A 200 -9.50 -3.58 3.80
CA GLU A 200 -10.81 -3.65 3.15
C GLU A 200 -11.65 -4.76 3.79
N SER A 201 -12.99 -4.66 3.72
CA SER A 201 -13.93 -5.51 4.45
C SER A 201 -13.83 -7.02 4.12
N PHE A 202 -13.30 -7.37 2.97
CA PHE A 202 -13.09 -8.77 2.56
C PHE A 202 -11.87 -9.42 3.25
N TYR A 203 -10.96 -8.64 3.88
CA TYR A 203 -9.89 -9.21 4.69
C TYR A 203 -10.40 -9.61 6.07
N LYS A 204 -10.74 -10.88 6.20
CA LYS A 204 -11.24 -11.48 7.42
C LYS A 204 -10.80 -12.94 7.53
N LYS A 205 -10.78 -13.48 8.74
CA LYS A 205 -10.57 -14.91 8.92
C LYS A 205 -11.71 -15.68 8.24
N THR A 206 -11.36 -16.68 7.44
CA THR A 206 -12.33 -17.51 6.72
C THR A 206 -11.96 -18.99 6.85
N THR A 207 -12.89 -19.87 6.50
CA THR A 207 -12.60 -21.30 6.32
C THR A 207 -11.88 -21.50 5.01
N THR A 208 -10.72 -22.15 5.04
CA THR A 208 -9.93 -22.40 3.84
C THR A 208 -10.65 -23.37 2.90
N SER A 209 -10.79 -22.99 1.63
CA SER A 209 -11.40 -23.82 0.59
C SER A 209 -10.55 -25.07 0.27
N LYS A 210 -11.18 -26.12 -0.28
CA LYS A 210 -10.48 -27.32 -0.72
C LYS A 210 -9.44 -27.02 -1.80
N GLU A 211 -9.74 -26.07 -2.69
CA GLU A 211 -8.83 -25.60 -3.75
C GLU A 211 -7.54 -25.02 -3.19
N VAL A 212 -7.63 -24.21 -2.14
CA VAL A 212 -6.46 -23.57 -1.53
C VAL A 212 -5.70 -24.54 -0.63
N LYS A 213 -6.38 -25.42 0.09
CA LYS A 213 -5.74 -26.41 1.00
C LYS A 213 -4.68 -27.26 0.30
N LYS A 214 -4.84 -27.58 -0.98
CA LYS A 214 -3.88 -28.41 -1.73
C LYS A 214 -2.46 -27.81 -1.85
N TYR A 215 -2.32 -26.51 -1.63
CA TYR A 215 -1.03 -25.82 -1.66
C TYR A 215 -0.30 -25.80 -0.31
N PHE A 216 -0.97 -26.28 0.76
CA PHE A 216 -0.46 -26.22 2.15
C PHE A 216 -0.49 -27.62 2.77
N SER A 217 0.68 -28.18 3.09
CA SER A 217 0.80 -29.48 3.73
C SER A 217 0.89 -29.34 5.24
N SER A 218 0.23 -30.22 5.98
CA SER A 218 0.35 -30.30 7.45
C SER A 218 1.76 -30.64 7.95
N ASP A 219 2.60 -31.24 7.07
CA ASP A 219 3.95 -31.66 7.44
C ASP A 219 4.98 -30.55 7.36
N ASN A 220 4.60 -29.40 6.79
CA ASN A 220 5.47 -28.25 6.61
C ASN A 220 5.08 -27.11 7.54
N LEU A 221 6.08 -26.31 7.94
CA LEU A 221 5.82 -24.95 8.39
C LEU A 221 5.44 -24.10 7.16
N ASN A 222 4.17 -23.74 7.06
CA ASN A 222 3.62 -23.02 5.91
C ASN A 222 3.66 -21.51 6.15
N ILE A 223 4.56 -20.83 5.48
CA ILE A 223 4.71 -19.39 5.53
C ILE A 223 4.24 -18.79 4.20
N LEU A 224 3.44 -17.72 4.24
CA LEU A 224 2.90 -17.10 3.05
C LEU A 224 3.35 -15.66 2.91
N PHE A 225 3.89 -15.32 1.75
CA PHE A 225 4.15 -13.97 1.30
C PHE A 225 3.12 -13.57 0.24
N ALA A 226 2.47 -12.41 0.41
CA ALA A 226 1.58 -11.85 -0.62
C ALA A 226 2.01 -10.42 -1.00
N GLY A 227 2.11 -10.17 -2.30
CA GLY A 227 2.40 -8.84 -2.84
C GLY A 227 3.39 -8.83 -4.01
N ASN A 228 3.90 -7.64 -4.32
CA ASN A 228 4.86 -7.43 -5.38
C ASN A 228 6.19 -8.16 -5.10
N ILE A 229 6.74 -8.85 -6.10
CA ILE A 229 8.06 -9.46 -6.05
C ILE A 229 9.04 -8.44 -6.64
N GLY A 230 9.54 -7.54 -5.80
CA GLY A 230 10.44 -6.47 -6.20
C GLY A 230 11.62 -6.31 -5.24
N ILE A 231 12.59 -5.49 -5.65
CA ILE A 231 13.83 -5.26 -4.90
C ILE A 231 13.57 -4.82 -3.45
N ALA A 232 12.54 -3.97 -3.24
CA ALA A 232 12.20 -3.46 -1.92
C ALA A 232 11.77 -4.54 -0.91
N GLN A 233 11.31 -5.69 -1.38
CA GLN A 233 10.85 -6.80 -0.54
C GLN A 233 11.97 -7.75 -0.08
N SER A 234 13.21 -7.50 -0.48
CA SER A 234 14.39 -8.25 -0.03
C SER A 234 14.22 -9.78 -0.07
N PHE A 235 13.84 -10.35 -1.22
CA PHE A 235 13.65 -11.79 -1.36
C PHE A 235 14.95 -12.59 -1.10
N ASP A 236 16.12 -11.97 -1.30
CA ASP A 236 17.40 -12.58 -0.94
C ASP A 236 17.45 -12.97 0.54
N THR A 237 16.92 -12.13 1.42
CA THR A 237 16.83 -12.40 2.87
C THR A 237 15.98 -13.64 3.16
N ILE A 238 14.85 -13.80 2.44
CA ILE A 238 13.96 -14.97 2.58
C ILE A 238 14.66 -16.22 2.13
N ILE A 239 15.27 -16.19 0.93
CA ILE A 239 15.95 -17.34 0.33
C ILE A 239 17.12 -17.80 1.21
N ASP A 240 17.97 -16.86 1.62
CA ASP A 240 19.13 -17.16 2.44
C ASP A 240 18.73 -17.65 3.84
N ALA A 241 17.63 -17.14 4.43
CA ALA A 241 17.09 -17.63 5.69
C ALA A 241 16.57 -19.07 5.58
N VAL A 242 15.84 -19.39 4.50
CA VAL A 242 15.39 -20.77 4.24
C VAL A 242 16.57 -21.70 4.02
N ASN A 243 17.59 -21.28 3.26
CA ASN A 243 18.78 -22.07 3.02
C ASN A 243 19.54 -22.45 4.31
N LEU A 244 19.50 -21.57 5.32
CA LEU A 244 20.15 -21.84 6.61
C LEU A 244 19.45 -22.95 7.43
N ILE A 245 18.14 -23.18 7.22
CA ILE A 245 17.32 -24.01 8.11
C ILE A 245 16.59 -25.16 7.39
N ASN A 246 16.67 -25.28 6.06
CA ASN A 246 15.93 -26.26 5.28
C ASN A 246 16.28 -27.73 5.62
N LYS A 247 17.43 -27.96 6.25
CA LYS A 247 17.83 -29.28 6.77
C LYS A 247 17.37 -29.55 8.20
N GLU A 248 16.97 -28.48 8.94
CA GLU A 248 16.52 -28.58 10.33
C GLU A 248 15.02 -28.74 10.43
N ILE A 249 14.25 -28.04 9.57
CA ILE A 249 12.80 -28.06 9.57
C ILE A 249 12.23 -28.13 8.15
N LYS A 250 11.09 -28.79 8.01
CA LYS A 250 10.30 -28.76 6.76
C LYS A 250 9.57 -27.43 6.66
N ILE A 251 10.10 -26.50 5.86
CA ILE A 251 9.51 -25.18 5.64
C ILE A 251 9.07 -24.99 4.18
N LYS A 252 7.90 -24.41 3.96
CA LYS A 252 7.36 -24.06 2.65
C LYS A 252 6.97 -22.58 2.62
N ILE A 253 7.56 -21.83 1.71
CA ILE A 253 7.22 -20.44 1.44
C ILE A 253 6.30 -20.39 0.23
N THR A 254 5.03 -20.08 0.46
CA THR A 254 4.06 -19.85 -0.63
C THR A 254 4.06 -18.36 -0.98
N VAL A 255 4.28 -18.05 -2.26
CA VAL A 255 4.37 -16.68 -2.78
C VAL A 255 3.19 -16.40 -3.69
N LEU A 256 2.37 -15.42 -3.29
CA LEU A 256 1.25 -14.88 -4.08
C LEU A 256 1.64 -13.50 -4.60
N GLY A 257 1.65 -13.36 -5.90
CA GLY A 257 1.98 -12.09 -6.56
C GLY A 257 2.89 -12.27 -7.75
N ASP A 258 3.29 -11.13 -8.30
CA ASP A 258 4.20 -11.02 -9.43
C ASP A 258 5.12 -9.81 -9.23
N GLY A 259 6.11 -9.63 -10.08
CA GLY A 259 6.99 -8.47 -9.99
C GLY A 259 8.24 -8.59 -10.83
N ARG A 260 8.94 -7.47 -10.95
CA ARG A 260 10.10 -7.34 -11.85
C ARG A 260 11.31 -8.20 -11.44
N ASP A 261 11.37 -8.60 -10.18
CA ASP A 261 12.48 -9.35 -9.60
C ASP A 261 12.24 -10.87 -9.59
N LYS A 262 11.05 -11.31 -10.02
CA LYS A 262 10.60 -12.70 -9.91
C LYS A 262 11.55 -13.70 -10.59
N GLU A 263 11.97 -13.41 -11.82
CA GLU A 263 12.88 -14.32 -12.57
C GLU A 263 14.23 -14.48 -11.87
N ARG A 264 14.81 -13.37 -11.37
CA ARG A 264 16.06 -13.39 -10.60
C ARG A 264 15.90 -14.24 -9.33
N VAL A 265 14.79 -14.04 -8.62
CA VAL A 265 14.46 -14.78 -7.39
C VAL A 265 14.35 -16.28 -7.67
N ILE A 266 13.60 -16.70 -8.69
CA ILE A 266 13.45 -18.12 -9.07
C ILE A 266 14.81 -18.72 -9.46
N ASN A 267 15.62 -17.99 -10.23
CA ASN A 267 16.96 -18.45 -10.62
C ASN A 267 17.89 -18.66 -9.41
N LYS A 268 17.82 -17.76 -8.40
CA LYS A 268 18.60 -17.92 -7.15
C LYS A 268 18.14 -19.15 -6.36
N ILE A 269 16.84 -19.39 -6.25
CA ILE A 269 16.26 -20.57 -5.58
C ILE A 269 16.76 -21.86 -6.24
N GLY A 270 16.74 -21.92 -7.58
CA GLY A 270 17.23 -23.07 -8.35
C GLY A 270 18.72 -23.33 -8.11
N LYS A 271 19.56 -22.27 -8.12
CA LYS A 271 21.01 -22.40 -7.85
C LYS A 271 21.33 -22.95 -6.46
N LEU A 272 20.46 -22.71 -5.49
CA LEU A 272 20.60 -23.18 -4.10
C LEU A 272 19.87 -24.51 -3.84
N ASN A 273 19.27 -25.13 -4.87
CA ASN A 273 18.47 -26.36 -4.76
C ASN A 273 17.32 -26.27 -3.76
N LEU A 274 16.65 -25.08 -3.67
CA LEU A 274 15.56 -24.81 -2.74
C LEU A 274 14.18 -24.89 -3.39
N ASN A 275 14.04 -25.48 -4.59
CA ASN A 275 12.76 -25.56 -5.33
C ASN A 275 11.64 -26.19 -4.49
N GLU A 276 11.96 -27.19 -3.67
CA GLU A 276 11.02 -27.86 -2.77
C GLU A 276 10.50 -26.94 -1.66
N ASN A 277 11.23 -25.88 -1.31
CA ASN A 277 10.86 -24.95 -0.24
C ASN A 277 10.02 -23.77 -0.72
N PHE A 278 9.88 -23.54 -2.02
CA PHE A 278 9.16 -22.38 -2.55
C PHE A 278 8.05 -22.81 -3.52
N ASN A 279 6.91 -22.10 -3.41
CA ASN A 279 5.75 -22.30 -4.29
C ASN A 279 5.23 -20.97 -4.80
N PHE A 280 5.41 -20.67 -6.09
CA PHE A 280 4.96 -19.44 -6.73
C PHE A 280 3.62 -19.67 -7.42
N LEU A 281 2.53 -19.15 -6.86
CA LEU A 281 1.18 -19.36 -7.38
C LEU A 281 0.69 -18.22 -8.32
N GLY A 282 1.50 -17.15 -8.47
CA GLY A 282 1.09 -15.99 -9.26
C GLY A 282 0.13 -15.06 -8.54
N SER A 283 -0.55 -14.20 -9.29
CA SER A 283 -1.45 -13.17 -8.75
C SER A 283 -2.88 -13.67 -8.69
N PHE A 284 -3.57 -13.33 -7.60
CA PHE A 284 -4.99 -13.59 -7.40
C PHE A 284 -5.73 -12.29 -7.08
N PRO A 285 -7.06 -12.24 -7.29
CA PRO A 285 -7.88 -11.11 -6.85
C PRO A 285 -7.76 -10.89 -5.33
N PRO A 286 -7.78 -9.63 -4.85
CA PRO A 286 -7.65 -9.32 -3.41
C PRO A 286 -8.67 -10.04 -2.53
N GLU A 287 -9.88 -10.28 -3.04
CA GLU A 287 -10.98 -10.96 -2.34
C GLU A 287 -10.66 -12.42 -2.02
N ARG A 288 -9.78 -13.05 -2.81
CA ARG A 288 -9.32 -14.44 -2.59
C ARG A 288 -8.20 -14.53 -1.54
N MET A 289 -7.56 -13.40 -1.18
CA MET A 289 -6.41 -13.42 -0.28
C MET A 289 -6.74 -13.97 1.11
N SER A 290 -7.93 -13.67 1.64
CA SER A 290 -8.35 -14.17 2.96
C SER A 290 -8.36 -15.70 3.07
N ASP A 291 -8.69 -16.38 1.98
CA ASP A 291 -8.66 -17.84 1.90
C ASP A 291 -7.23 -18.39 2.03
N PHE A 292 -6.30 -17.84 1.24
CA PHE A 292 -4.89 -18.21 1.31
C PHE A 292 -4.26 -17.85 2.66
N PHE A 293 -4.57 -16.66 3.20
CA PHE A 293 -4.05 -16.25 4.51
C PHE A 293 -4.51 -17.19 5.60
N SER A 294 -5.76 -17.65 5.54
CA SER A 294 -6.32 -18.59 6.50
C SER A 294 -5.62 -19.96 6.48
N ALA A 295 -5.10 -20.39 5.34
CA ALA A 295 -4.40 -21.66 5.16
C ALA A 295 -2.97 -21.68 5.74
N ALA A 296 -2.28 -20.55 5.72
CA ALA A 296 -0.89 -20.45 6.19
C ALA A 296 -0.78 -20.51 7.72
N ASP A 297 0.35 -20.94 8.25
CA ASP A 297 0.67 -20.86 9.68
C ASP A 297 1.00 -19.42 10.09
N ALA A 298 1.80 -18.72 9.30
CA ALA A 298 2.12 -17.31 9.48
C ALA A 298 2.28 -16.58 8.15
N LEU A 299 2.16 -15.25 8.20
CA LEU A 299 2.30 -14.37 7.05
C LEU A 299 3.62 -13.60 7.14
N LEU A 300 4.28 -13.43 5.99
CA LEU A 300 5.64 -12.90 5.91
C LEU A 300 5.66 -11.46 5.40
N VAL A 301 6.38 -10.60 6.12
CA VAL A 301 6.64 -9.21 5.71
C VAL A 301 8.15 -8.96 5.74
N THR A 302 8.73 -8.68 4.59
CA THR A 302 10.15 -8.32 4.48
C THR A 302 10.30 -7.02 3.71
N LEU A 303 11.27 -6.21 4.13
CA LEU A 303 11.68 -4.98 3.46
C LEU A 303 13.20 -4.85 3.49
N LYS A 304 13.74 -4.19 2.47
CA LYS A 304 15.13 -3.74 2.46
C LYS A 304 15.40 -2.74 3.58
N LYS A 305 16.65 -2.68 4.02
CA LYS A 305 17.11 -1.65 4.94
C LYS A 305 17.10 -0.30 4.24
N SER A 306 16.30 0.63 4.76
CA SER A 306 16.18 1.99 4.24
C SER A 306 15.41 2.86 5.24
N ASP A 307 15.80 4.12 5.38
CA ASP A 307 15.14 5.05 6.29
C ASP A 307 13.67 5.23 5.91
N ILE A 308 13.35 5.38 4.63
CA ILE A 308 11.97 5.53 4.18
C ILE A 308 11.12 4.28 4.47
N PHE A 309 11.68 3.07 4.32
CA PHE A 309 10.95 1.85 4.63
C PHE A 309 10.78 1.65 6.14
N SER A 310 11.72 2.13 6.96
CA SER A 310 11.57 2.10 8.43
C SER A 310 10.46 3.02 8.93
N MET A 311 10.14 4.07 8.20
CA MET A 311 9.06 5.01 8.50
C MET A 311 7.70 4.55 7.94
N THR A 312 7.69 3.59 7.01
CA THR A 312 6.48 3.16 6.28
C THR A 312 5.81 1.97 6.94
N ILE A 313 4.51 2.05 7.20
CA ILE A 313 3.72 0.85 7.56
C ILE A 313 3.46 0.06 6.27
N PRO A 314 3.99 -1.17 6.14
CA PRO A 314 3.79 -1.96 4.93
C PRO A 314 2.30 -2.23 4.71
N GLY A 315 1.76 -1.91 3.53
CA GLY A 315 0.33 -1.99 3.25
C GLY A 315 -0.30 -3.38 3.42
N LYS A 316 0.48 -4.45 3.33
CA LYS A 316 0.00 -5.82 3.58
C LYS A 316 -0.24 -6.13 5.06
N MET A 317 0.38 -5.35 5.97
CA MET A 317 0.31 -5.61 7.41
C MET A 317 -1.13 -5.46 7.94
N GLN A 318 -1.86 -4.43 7.51
CA GLN A 318 -3.24 -4.24 7.91
C GLN A 318 -4.13 -5.43 7.50
N SER A 319 -3.94 -5.94 6.27
CA SER A 319 -4.67 -7.11 5.77
C SER A 319 -4.33 -8.38 6.54
N TYR A 320 -3.07 -8.57 6.91
CA TYR A 320 -2.60 -9.70 7.71
C TYR A 320 -3.18 -9.69 9.12
N LEU A 321 -3.12 -8.53 9.77
CA LEU A 321 -3.71 -8.31 11.09
C LEU A 321 -5.23 -8.50 11.06
N ALA A 322 -5.92 -8.01 10.01
CA ALA A 322 -7.36 -8.18 9.84
C ALA A 322 -7.79 -9.64 9.73
N CYS A 323 -6.96 -10.47 9.08
CA CYS A 323 -7.21 -11.91 8.98
C CYS A 323 -6.85 -12.68 10.26
N GLY A 324 -6.30 -12.03 11.28
CA GLY A 324 -5.96 -12.64 12.56
C GLY A 324 -4.89 -13.72 12.43
N LYS A 325 -3.84 -13.45 11.64
CA LYS A 325 -2.74 -14.38 11.41
C LYS A 325 -1.47 -13.92 12.14
N PRO A 326 -0.64 -14.86 12.64
CA PRO A 326 0.71 -14.54 13.08
C PRO A 326 1.52 -13.88 11.95
N ILE A 327 2.39 -12.94 12.31
CA ILE A 327 3.26 -12.24 11.34
C ILE A 327 4.72 -12.52 11.69
N ILE A 328 5.49 -12.93 10.66
CA ILE A 328 6.95 -13.01 10.76
C ILE A 328 7.52 -11.90 9.89
N GLY A 329 8.41 -11.09 10.47
CA GLY A 329 8.98 -9.92 9.82
C GLY A 329 10.50 -9.94 9.70
N SER A 330 11.03 -9.38 8.59
CA SER A 330 12.43 -8.93 8.49
C SER A 330 12.40 -7.51 7.93
N LEU A 331 12.31 -6.54 8.85
CA LEU A 331 12.11 -5.13 8.55
C LEU A 331 12.44 -4.29 9.79
N ASP A 332 12.81 -3.03 9.55
CA ASP A 332 13.12 -2.07 10.63
C ASP A 332 11.93 -1.12 10.90
N GLY A 333 12.02 -0.38 12.00
CA GLY A 333 11.15 0.73 12.35
C GLY A 333 9.70 0.36 12.61
N ILE A 334 8.76 1.22 12.15
CA ILE A 334 7.36 1.14 12.53
C ILE A 334 6.71 -0.22 12.21
N GLY A 335 7.14 -0.90 11.14
CA GLY A 335 6.63 -2.22 10.81
C GLY A 335 7.04 -3.29 11.83
N SER A 336 8.29 -3.27 12.31
CA SER A 336 8.79 -4.13 13.37
C SER A 336 8.11 -3.81 14.71
N GLU A 337 7.95 -2.53 15.02
CA GLU A 337 7.27 -2.05 16.22
C GLU A 337 5.83 -2.57 16.29
N ILE A 338 5.06 -2.50 15.21
CA ILE A 338 3.70 -3.03 15.16
C ILE A 338 3.65 -4.53 15.47
N ILE A 339 4.59 -5.34 14.97
CA ILE A 339 4.62 -6.78 15.27
C ILE A 339 4.86 -7.02 16.75
N ASN A 340 5.77 -6.25 17.35
CA ASN A 340 6.15 -6.37 18.76
C ASN A 340 5.04 -5.84 19.68
N ASP A 341 4.52 -4.64 19.43
CA ASP A 341 3.46 -4.00 20.23
C ASP A 341 2.16 -4.80 20.19
N ALA A 342 1.83 -5.36 19.03
CA ALA A 342 0.72 -6.26 18.89
C ALA A 342 0.98 -7.62 19.55
N SER A 343 2.22 -7.96 19.88
CA SER A 343 2.60 -9.33 20.30
C SER A 343 2.02 -10.38 19.36
N CYS A 344 2.15 -10.16 18.04
CA CYS A 344 1.47 -10.94 17.02
C CYS A 344 2.40 -11.84 16.20
N GLY A 345 3.67 -11.96 16.61
CA GLY A 345 4.65 -12.80 15.92
C GLY A 345 6.09 -12.47 16.31
N PHE A 346 6.99 -12.62 15.35
CA PHE A 346 8.41 -12.33 15.52
C PHE A 346 8.91 -11.38 14.44
N SER A 347 9.77 -10.45 14.82
CA SER A 347 10.48 -9.57 13.88
C SER A 347 12.00 -9.71 14.05
N SER A 348 12.70 -9.48 12.96
CA SER A 348 14.16 -9.35 12.88
C SER A 348 14.51 -8.10 12.08
N ASN A 349 15.73 -7.62 12.21
CA ASN A 349 16.19 -6.47 11.45
C ASN A 349 16.06 -6.71 9.95
N ALA A 350 15.84 -5.65 9.20
CA ALA A 350 15.83 -5.68 7.74
C ALA A 350 17.13 -6.33 7.20
N GLU A 351 16.98 -7.15 6.14
CA GLU A 351 18.07 -7.84 5.45
C GLU A 351 18.86 -8.83 6.34
N SER A 352 18.33 -9.21 7.52
CA SER A 352 18.97 -10.18 8.41
C SER A 352 18.46 -11.60 8.15
N SER A 353 19.10 -12.34 7.22
CA SER A 353 18.76 -13.73 6.94
C SER A 353 18.89 -14.65 8.17
N LYS A 354 19.94 -14.46 8.98
CA LYS A 354 20.12 -15.19 10.24
C LYS A 354 19.02 -14.87 11.26
N GLY A 355 18.61 -13.59 11.35
CA GLY A 355 17.52 -13.15 12.21
C GLY A 355 16.17 -13.75 11.80
N LEU A 356 15.88 -13.72 10.49
CA LEU A 356 14.67 -14.31 9.93
C LEU A 356 14.64 -15.84 10.11
N ALA A 357 15.75 -16.53 9.86
CA ALA A 357 15.89 -17.96 10.13
C ALA A 357 15.59 -18.31 11.60
N LYS A 358 16.14 -17.53 12.52
CA LYS A 358 15.85 -17.64 13.97
C LYS A 358 14.37 -17.47 14.28
N SER A 359 13.70 -16.52 13.61
CA SER A 359 12.25 -16.28 13.77
C SER A 359 11.43 -17.46 13.27
N PHE A 360 11.80 -18.07 12.13
CA PHE A 360 11.15 -19.30 11.63
C PHE A 360 11.34 -20.48 12.59
N LEU A 361 12.54 -20.71 13.10
CA LEU A 361 12.81 -21.78 14.06
C LEU A 361 12.05 -21.59 15.38
N LYS A 362 12.02 -20.35 15.91
CA LYS A 362 11.22 -20.04 17.11
C LYS A 362 9.74 -20.32 16.87
N PHE A 363 9.20 -19.85 15.74
CA PHE A 363 7.79 -20.04 15.41
C PHE A 363 7.45 -21.51 15.18
N ASN A 364 8.36 -22.30 14.60
CA ASN A 364 8.17 -23.73 14.38
C ASN A 364 8.02 -24.52 15.70
N LYS A 365 8.73 -24.10 16.76
CA LYS A 365 8.69 -24.73 18.09
C LYS A 365 7.39 -24.44 18.85
N LEU A 366 6.59 -23.45 18.44
CA LEU A 366 5.35 -23.10 19.12
C LEU A 366 4.26 -24.14 18.89
N SER A 367 3.54 -24.45 19.96
CA SER A 367 2.31 -25.22 19.89
C SER A 367 1.22 -24.51 19.09
N PHE A 368 0.24 -25.25 18.62
CA PHE A 368 -0.94 -24.69 17.95
C PHE A 368 -1.65 -23.62 18.80
N LYS A 369 -1.73 -23.83 20.12
CA LYS A 369 -2.35 -22.89 21.07
C LYS A 369 -1.60 -21.55 21.11
N GLU A 370 -0.27 -21.58 21.16
CA GLU A 370 0.56 -20.36 21.16
C GLU A 370 0.46 -19.61 19.84
N ARG A 371 0.52 -20.31 18.69
CA ARG A 371 0.31 -19.68 17.35
C ARG A 371 -1.08 -19.04 17.27
N LYS A 372 -2.12 -19.65 17.86
CA LYS A 372 -3.47 -19.08 17.91
C LYS A 372 -3.53 -17.79 18.72
N ILE A 373 -2.76 -17.67 19.81
CA ILE A 373 -2.67 -16.44 20.61
C ILE A 373 -2.15 -15.29 19.75
N PHE A 374 -1.08 -15.49 18.97
CA PHE A 374 -0.57 -14.47 18.05
C PHE A 374 -1.65 -14.00 17.05
N GLY A 375 -2.44 -14.93 16.52
CA GLY A 375 -3.55 -14.58 15.63
C GLY A 375 -4.65 -13.76 16.32
N VAL A 376 -4.97 -14.08 17.57
CA VAL A 376 -5.93 -13.28 18.37
C VAL A 376 -5.38 -11.87 18.61
N ASN A 377 -4.11 -11.76 18.95
CA ASN A 377 -3.42 -10.49 19.16
C ASN A 377 -3.39 -9.65 17.89
N SER A 378 -3.10 -10.25 16.73
CA SER A 378 -3.21 -9.59 15.41
C SER A 378 -4.58 -8.94 15.22
N LYS A 379 -5.65 -9.71 15.47
CA LYS A 379 -7.03 -9.21 15.28
C LYS A 379 -7.38 -8.11 16.27
N LYS A 380 -6.92 -8.23 17.52
CA LYS A 380 -7.11 -7.19 18.57
C LYS A 380 -6.44 -5.86 18.16
N TYR A 381 -5.19 -5.94 17.69
CA TYR A 381 -4.46 -4.76 17.24
C TYR A 381 -5.10 -4.13 16.00
N TYR A 382 -5.52 -4.94 15.01
CA TYR A 382 -6.28 -4.47 13.86
C TYR A 382 -7.52 -3.66 14.28
N LYS A 383 -8.35 -4.21 15.15
CA LYS A 383 -9.55 -3.53 15.64
C LYS A 383 -9.24 -2.20 16.33
N LYS A 384 -8.12 -2.16 17.06
CA LYS A 384 -7.69 -0.94 17.76
C LYS A 384 -7.23 0.15 16.79
N GLU A 385 -6.40 -0.19 15.80
CA GLU A 385 -5.64 0.79 15.00
C GLU A 385 -6.09 0.91 13.54
N PHE A 386 -6.56 -0.17 12.92
CA PHE A 386 -6.72 -0.25 11.46
C PHE A 386 -8.12 -0.70 11.00
N GLU A 387 -9.10 -0.69 11.88
CA GLU A 387 -10.46 -1.11 11.53
C GLU A 387 -11.10 -0.11 10.57
N ARG A 388 -11.65 -0.65 9.45
CA ARG A 388 -12.24 0.14 8.36
C ARG A 388 -13.31 1.13 8.85
N GLU A 389 -14.29 0.64 9.60
CA GLU A 389 -15.41 1.45 10.08
C GLU A 389 -14.96 2.58 11.01
N LYS A 390 -14.02 2.27 11.89
CA LYS A 390 -13.41 3.26 12.79
C LYS A 390 -12.69 4.36 12.02
N LEU A 391 -11.88 3.98 11.01
CA LEU A 391 -11.11 4.95 10.24
C LEU A 391 -11.99 5.75 9.28
N LEU A 392 -13.02 5.15 8.67
CA LEU A 392 -14.02 5.91 7.91
C LEU A 392 -14.72 6.96 8.78
N SER A 393 -15.14 6.59 9.98
CA SER A 393 -15.77 7.54 10.92
C SER A 393 -14.78 8.62 11.38
N LYS A 394 -13.52 8.27 11.63
CA LYS A 394 -12.45 9.24 11.93
C LYS A 394 -12.27 10.25 10.80
N LEU A 395 -12.29 9.81 9.53
CA LEU A 395 -12.13 10.71 8.39
C LEU A 395 -13.30 11.70 8.29
N ILE A 396 -14.51 11.23 8.52
CA ILE A 396 -15.72 12.10 8.54
C ILE A 396 -15.61 13.15 9.64
N ASN A 397 -15.17 12.75 10.84
CA ASN A 397 -14.96 13.70 11.95
C ASN A 397 -13.89 14.75 11.60
N ILE A 398 -12.76 14.32 10.99
CA ILE A 398 -11.72 15.25 10.49
C ILE A 398 -12.31 16.23 9.46
N PHE A 399 -13.24 15.80 8.63
CA PHE A 399 -13.90 16.68 7.68
C PHE A 399 -14.94 17.60 8.32
N ALA A 400 -15.51 17.24 9.45
CA ALA A 400 -16.47 18.06 10.17
C ALA A 400 -15.83 19.26 10.89
N GLU A 401 -14.54 19.17 11.23
CA GLU A 401 -13.72 20.27 11.74
C GLU A 401 -13.41 21.32 10.63
#